data_ca29c8ea0e05bbbc1841d46216719192
#
_entry.id   ca29c8ea0e05bbbc1841d46216719192
#
_cell.length_a   1.000
_cell.length_b   1.000
_cell.length_c   1.000
_cell.angle_alpha   90.00
_cell.angle_beta   90.00
_cell.angle_gamma   90.00
#
_symmetry.space_group_name_H-M   'P 1'
#
loop_
_entity.id
_entity.type
_entity.pdbx_description
1 polymer ?
#
loop_
_entity_poly.entity_id
_entity_poly.type
_entity_poly.pdbx_seq_one_letter_code
_entity_poly.pdbx_strand_id
1 'polypeptide(L)'
;MAGTTGSERARSTLAYLRRHITTGAWPVGSRIPIEPELAEQIGVGRSTVREAVRSLASIGMLETLPGRGTFVRSTAPTSTLLNEFLNDFTLEEILSHRRALEI
;
A
#
# COMPACT_ATOMS: atom_id res chain seq x y z
N MET A 1 -30.55 0.97 0.42
CA MET A 1 -29.86 1.16 0.93
C MET A 1 -29.06 1.43 0.45
N ALA A 2 -29.00 1.73 0.27
CA ALA A 2 -28.20 1.94 -0.26
C ALA A 2 -27.17 2.59 0.11
N GLY A 3 -27.03 2.91 1.02
CA GLY A 3 -25.94 3.63 1.48
C GLY A 3 -24.67 2.92 1.36
N THR A 4 -23.63 3.63 1.44
CA THR A 4 -22.30 3.09 1.42
C THR A 4 -22.04 2.33 2.70
N THR A 5 -21.67 1.09 2.60
CA THR A 5 -21.33 0.29 3.76
C THR A 5 -19.94 0.63 4.23
N GLY A 6 -19.58 0.24 5.43
CA GLY A 6 -18.25 0.40 5.93
C GLY A 6 -17.22 -0.27 5.04
N SER A 7 -17.57 -1.43 4.51
CA SER A 7 -16.71 -2.18 3.63
C SER A 7 -16.47 -1.45 2.31
N GLU A 8 -17.50 -0.83 1.78
CA GLU A 8 -17.36 -0.04 0.56
C GLU A 8 -16.53 1.21 0.80
N ARG A 9 -16.71 1.83 1.94
CA ARG A 9 -15.91 3.00 2.28
C ARG A 9 -14.45 2.63 2.45
N ALA A 10 -14.21 1.48 3.04
CA ALA A 10 -12.85 1.00 3.22
C ALA A 10 -12.21 0.73 1.87
N ARG A 11 -12.94 0.09 0.96
CA ARG A 11 -12.40 -0.21 -0.36
C ARG A 11 -12.13 1.05 -1.17
N SER A 12 -13.04 2.01 -1.13
CA SER A 12 -12.89 3.25 -1.85
C SER A 12 -11.72 4.06 -1.31
N THR A 13 -11.54 4.04 0.00
CA THR A 13 -10.43 4.73 0.63
C THR A 13 -9.11 4.09 0.24
N LEU A 14 -9.06 2.78 0.26
CA LEU A 14 -7.88 2.04 -0.12
C LEU A 14 -7.52 2.33 -1.58
N ALA A 15 -8.51 2.34 -2.45
CA ALA A 15 -8.30 2.63 -3.85
C ALA A 15 -7.79 4.04 -4.07
N TYR A 16 -8.30 4.99 -3.32
CA TYR A 16 -7.86 6.38 -3.39
C TYR A 16 -6.38 6.48 -3.04
N LEU A 17 -5.98 5.87 -1.93
CA LEU A 17 -4.60 5.92 -1.49
C LEU A 17 -3.68 5.21 -2.49
N ARG A 18 -4.09 4.05 -2.94
CA ARG A 18 -3.29 3.29 -3.89
C ARG A 18 -3.09 4.05 -5.18
N ARG A 19 -4.11 4.70 -5.66
CA ARG A 19 -4.04 5.47 -6.90
C ARG A 19 -3.01 6.59 -6.78
N HIS A 20 -3.01 7.29 -5.66
CA HIS A 20 -2.06 8.38 -5.45
C HIS A 20 -0.62 7.87 -5.39
N ILE A 21 -0.44 6.66 -4.92
CA ILE A 21 0.87 6.05 -4.87
C ILE A 21 1.29 5.55 -6.25
N THR A 22 0.42 4.82 -6.91
CA THR A 22 0.79 4.18 -8.18
C THR A 22 0.96 5.18 -9.32
N THR A 23 0.23 6.28 -9.27
CA THR A 23 0.35 7.31 -10.30
C THR A 23 1.53 8.25 -10.05
N GLY A 24 2.16 8.15 -8.89
CA GLY A 24 3.25 9.02 -8.55
C GLY A 24 2.83 10.37 -8.01
N ALA A 25 1.53 10.57 -7.75
CA ALA A 25 1.06 11.79 -7.10
C ALA A 25 1.73 11.94 -5.75
N TRP A 26 1.95 10.83 -5.06
CA TRP A 26 2.77 10.77 -3.87
C TRP A 26 4.00 9.92 -4.20
N PRO A 27 5.12 10.55 -4.51
CA PRO A 27 6.30 9.78 -4.92
C PRO A 27 6.87 8.93 -3.80
N VAL A 28 7.59 7.90 -4.16
CA VAL A 28 8.29 7.06 -3.18
C VAL A 28 9.22 7.95 -2.36
N GLY A 29 9.19 7.79 -1.06
CA GLY A 29 9.96 8.58 -0.13
C GLY A 29 9.23 9.81 0.37
N SER A 30 8.10 10.18 -0.21
CA SER A 30 7.37 11.36 0.24
C SER A 30 6.42 11.01 1.36
N ARG A 31 6.09 12.01 2.15
CA ARG A 31 5.12 11.87 3.23
C ARG A 31 3.71 12.12 2.67
N ILE A 32 2.78 11.27 3.03
CA ILE A 32 1.40 11.45 2.61
C ILE A 32 0.70 12.41 3.56
N PRO A 33 -0.45 12.96 3.18
CA PRO A 33 -1.19 13.82 4.08
C PRO A 33 -1.61 13.09 5.35
N ILE A 34 -1.81 13.82 6.41
CA ILE A 34 -2.20 13.25 7.69
C ILE A 34 -3.64 12.73 7.64
N GLU A 35 -3.97 11.85 8.56
CA GLU A 35 -5.29 11.21 8.58
C GLU A 35 -6.44 12.19 8.53
N PRO A 36 -6.44 13.27 9.31
CA PRO A 36 -7.57 14.23 9.26
C PRO A 36 -7.72 14.85 7.87
N GLU A 37 -6.62 15.16 7.23
CA GLU A 37 -6.67 15.73 5.88
C GLU A 37 -7.21 14.72 4.89
N LEU A 38 -6.75 13.49 4.97
CA LEU A 38 -7.23 12.45 4.08
C LEU A 38 -8.70 12.15 4.31
N ALA A 39 -9.13 12.14 5.56
CA ALA A 39 -10.53 11.91 5.89
C ALA A 39 -11.41 12.97 5.24
N GLU A 40 -10.97 14.20 5.29
CA GLU A 40 -11.72 15.30 4.70
C GLU A 40 -11.70 15.20 3.17
N GLN A 41 -10.58 14.94 2.59
CA GLN A 41 -10.46 14.84 1.13
C GLN A 41 -11.28 13.69 0.55
N ILE A 42 -11.30 12.58 1.24
CA ILE A 42 -12.00 11.40 0.76
C ILE A 42 -13.48 11.41 1.16
N GLY A 43 -13.79 12.07 2.27
CA GLY A 43 -15.16 12.11 2.76
C GLY A 43 -15.51 10.90 3.61
N VAL A 44 -14.56 10.40 4.39
CA VAL A 44 -14.77 9.26 5.27
C VAL A 44 -14.24 9.59 6.66
N GLY A 45 -14.46 8.71 7.61
CA GLY A 45 -13.97 8.91 8.96
C GLY A 45 -12.47 8.66 9.06
N ARG A 46 -11.85 9.20 10.10
CA ARG A 46 -10.43 9.01 10.34
C ARG A 46 -10.09 7.55 10.57
N SER A 47 -10.97 6.81 11.22
CA SER A 47 -10.72 5.40 11.47
C SER A 47 -10.66 4.62 10.17
N THR A 48 -11.48 4.99 9.19
CA THR A 48 -11.44 4.34 7.88
C THR A 48 -10.13 4.63 7.18
N VAL A 49 -9.64 5.86 7.28
CA VAL A 49 -8.34 6.23 6.72
C VAL A 49 -7.24 5.43 7.40
N ARG A 50 -7.29 5.35 8.72
CA ARG A 50 -6.27 4.63 9.50
C ARG A 50 -6.19 3.17 9.08
N GLU A 51 -7.34 2.53 8.91
CA GLU A 51 -7.37 1.13 8.49
C GLU A 51 -6.79 0.95 7.09
N ALA A 52 -7.10 1.85 6.19
CA ALA A 52 -6.56 1.78 4.84
C ALA A 52 -5.05 1.99 4.84
N VAL A 53 -4.56 2.93 5.65
CA VAL A 53 -3.14 3.17 5.78
C VAL A 53 -2.45 1.93 6.34
N ARG A 54 -3.04 1.33 7.37
CA ARG A 54 -2.49 0.10 7.95
C ARG A 54 -2.45 -1.03 6.94
N SER A 55 -3.46 -1.15 6.12
CA SER A 55 -3.50 -2.19 5.09
C SER A 55 -2.35 -2.01 4.10
N LEU A 56 -2.13 -0.79 3.66
CA LEU A 56 -1.04 -0.53 2.73
C LEU A 56 0.32 -0.66 3.39
N ALA A 57 0.42 -0.35 4.67
CA ALA A 57 1.65 -0.53 5.39
C ALA A 57 1.98 -2.01 5.54
N SER A 58 0.97 -2.83 5.74
CA SER A 58 1.18 -4.26 5.92
C SER A 58 1.73 -4.95 4.67
N ILE A 59 1.49 -4.38 3.51
CA ILE A 59 2.01 -4.93 2.27
C ILE A 59 3.20 -4.14 1.73
N GLY A 60 3.74 -3.24 2.51
CA GLY A 60 4.99 -2.58 2.19
C GLY A 60 4.90 -1.37 1.30
N MET A 61 3.70 -0.88 1.01
CA MET A 61 3.55 0.31 0.17
C MET A 61 3.70 1.59 0.98
N LEU A 62 3.32 1.56 2.24
CA LEU A 62 3.46 2.70 3.14
C LEU A 62 4.23 2.29 4.38
N GLU A 63 4.79 3.27 5.04
CA GLU A 63 5.45 3.03 6.33
C GLU A 63 5.14 4.18 7.26
N THR A 64 4.64 3.88 8.45
CA THR A 64 4.34 4.89 9.45
C THR A 64 5.51 5.00 10.42
N LEU A 65 6.05 6.19 10.54
CA LEU A 65 7.14 6.47 11.46
C LEU A 65 6.59 7.34 12.58
N PRO A 66 6.57 6.84 13.81
CA PRO A 66 5.97 7.58 14.92
C PRO A 66 6.59 8.97 15.05
N GLY A 67 5.75 9.97 15.20
CA GLY A 67 6.18 11.34 15.32
C GLY A 67 6.64 11.99 14.04
N ARG A 68 6.70 11.24 12.95
CA ARG A 68 7.20 11.77 11.68
C ARG A 68 6.16 11.73 10.57
N GLY A 69 5.30 10.75 10.57
CA GLY A 69 4.24 10.65 9.59
C GLY A 69 4.28 9.31 8.85
N THR A 70 3.51 9.24 7.79
CA THR A 70 3.44 8.05 6.95
C THR A 70 4.05 8.36 5.60
N PHE A 71 4.90 7.49 5.13
CA PHE A 71 5.70 7.72 3.92
C PHE A 71 5.47 6.63 2.90
N VAL A 72 5.55 6.99 1.63
CA VAL A 72 5.45 6.02 0.53
C VAL A 72 6.77 5.26 0.44
N ARG A 73 6.69 3.95 0.43
CA ARG A 73 7.88 3.10 0.34
C ARG A 73 7.98 2.35 -0.98
N SER A 74 6.85 1.99 -1.55
CA SER A 74 6.85 1.23 -2.80
C SER A 74 5.58 1.49 -3.57
N THR A 75 5.65 1.44 -4.88
CA THR A 75 4.48 1.60 -5.73
C THR A 75 3.75 0.27 -5.93
N ALA A 76 4.31 -0.80 -5.41
CA ALA A 76 3.69 -2.12 -5.53
C ALA A 76 3.75 -2.83 -4.19
N PRO A 77 2.85 -3.77 -3.94
CA PRO A 77 2.84 -4.51 -2.68
C PRO A 77 4.06 -5.42 -2.57
N THR A 78 5.09 -4.95 -1.92
CA THR A 78 6.36 -5.65 -1.87
C THR A 78 6.28 -6.94 -1.06
N SER A 79 5.62 -6.89 0.09
CA SER A 79 5.51 -8.09 0.93
C SER A 79 4.69 -9.16 0.26
N THR A 80 3.56 -8.79 -0.31
CA THR A 80 2.69 -9.73 -0.99
C THR A 80 3.40 -10.29 -2.22
N LEU A 81 4.04 -9.43 -2.96
CA LEU A 81 4.75 -9.85 -4.16
C LEU A 81 5.85 -10.84 -3.82
N LEU A 82 6.60 -10.56 -2.77
CA LEU A 82 7.66 -11.47 -2.36
C LEU A 82 7.11 -12.80 -1.91
N ASN A 83 6.04 -12.80 -1.15
CA ASN A 83 5.42 -14.03 -0.69
C ASN A 83 4.91 -14.87 -1.85
N GLU A 84 4.27 -14.24 -2.82
CA GLU A 84 3.81 -14.95 -4.00
C GLU A 84 4.97 -15.54 -4.78
N PHE A 85 6.02 -14.77 -4.91
CA PHE A 85 7.19 -15.22 -5.62
C PHE A 85 7.80 -16.44 -4.94
N LEU A 86 7.95 -16.40 -3.63
CA LEU A 86 8.51 -17.50 -2.88
C LEU A 86 7.60 -18.72 -2.85
N ASN A 87 6.31 -18.52 -2.90
CA ASN A 87 5.36 -19.63 -2.91
C ASN A 87 5.28 -20.30 -4.27
N ASP A 88 5.41 -19.54 -5.33
CA ASP A 88 5.29 -20.06 -6.68
C ASP A 88 6.57 -20.68 -7.18
N PHE A 89 7.68 -20.33 -6.57
CA PHE A 89 9.00 -20.76 -7.05
C PHE A 89 9.77 -21.43 -5.92
N THR A 90 10.42 -22.52 -6.21
CA THR A 90 11.32 -23.08 -5.25
C THR A 90 12.57 -22.22 -5.20
N LEU A 91 13.29 -22.32 -4.15
CA LEU A 91 14.54 -21.60 -4.03
C LEU A 91 15.48 -21.95 -5.17
N GLU A 92 15.47 -23.20 -5.54
CA GLU A 92 16.31 -23.65 -6.62
C GLU A 92 15.93 -23.00 -7.93
N GLU A 93 14.64 -22.88 -8.18
CA GLU A 93 14.16 -22.21 -9.38
C GLU A 93 14.56 -20.76 -9.41
N ILE A 94 14.49 -20.11 -8.28
CA ILE A 94 14.87 -18.72 -8.16
C ILE A 94 16.36 -18.57 -8.46
N LEU A 95 17.16 -19.41 -7.91
CA LEU A 95 18.59 -19.35 -8.12
C LEU A 95 18.97 -19.70 -9.56
N SER A 96 18.30 -20.67 -10.13
CA SER A 96 18.53 -21.03 -11.52
C SER A 96 18.19 -19.89 -12.46
N HIS A 97 17.08 -19.26 -12.20
CA HIS A 97 16.64 -18.14 -13.03
C HIS A 97 17.62 -17.00 -12.94
N ARG A 98 18.08 -16.70 -11.75
CA ARG A 98 19.03 -15.65 -11.58
C ARG A 98 20.35 -15.97 -12.25
N ARG A 99 20.75 -17.23 -12.18
CA ARG A 99 21.99 -17.65 -12.81
C ARG A 99 21.90 -17.48 -14.32
N ALA A 100 20.75 -17.80 -14.88
CA ALA A 100 20.55 -17.60 -16.29
C ALA A 100 20.63 -16.14 -16.68
N LEU A 101 20.15 -15.31 -15.84
CA LEU A 101 20.22 -13.88 -16.10
C LEU A 101 21.64 -13.35 -15.98
N GLU A 102 22.41 -13.93 -15.14
CA GLU A 102 23.77 -13.50 -14.92
C GLU A 102 24.71 -13.88 -16.03
N ILE A 103 24.38 -14.89 -16.75
CA ILE A 103 25.23 -15.40 -17.82
C ILE A 103 25.09 -14.60 -19.13
#